data_5153b4c5d5c26971b18e3f609f071527
#
_entry.id   5153b4c5d5c26971b18e3f609f071527
#
_cell.length_a   1.000
_cell.length_b   1.000
_cell.length_c   1.000
_cell.angle_alpha   90.00
_cell.angle_beta   90.00
_cell.angle_gamma   90.00
#
_symmetry.space_group_name_H-M   'P 1'
#
loop_
_entity.id
_entity.type
_entity.pdbx_description
1 polymer ?
#
loop_
_entity_poly.entity_id
_entity_poly.type
_entity_poly.pdbx_seq_one_letter_code
_entity_poly.pdbx_strand_id
1 'polypeptide(L)'
;VIIESLFASAGRRLDDYLDLQPLEPLTRYFYEDGSILDASRDWSNMAATIAAWEPRDVAGYLRFLAYAAELHRITGPVFIYDRPPTPASFLRVPPWDMLKVDAWSTLDQAIRRHVRDPRLRQMLGRFATYVGASPYRAPATLGVIAHVELTGGVWYPRGGIYRIAEALARLASELGVEIRTGTRVTQIDVASARVRGVKVTDAFAHPSPE
;
A
#
# COMPACT_ATOMS: atom_id res chain seq x y z
N VAL A 1 -1.45 -2.54 10.36
CA VAL A 1 -0.96 -3.93 10.45
C VAL A 1 0.57 -4.01 10.39
N ILE A 2 1.26 -3.57 9.32
CA ILE A 2 2.75 -3.71 9.24
C ILE A 2 3.45 -2.86 10.30
N ILE A 3 3.11 -1.59 10.41
CA ILE A 3 3.72 -0.70 11.42
C ILE A 3 3.35 -1.15 12.84
N GLU A 4 2.13 -1.61 13.06
CA GLU A 4 1.69 -2.16 14.33
C GLU A 4 2.51 -3.39 14.75
N SER A 5 2.74 -4.33 13.80
CA SER A 5 3.57 -5.51 14.09
C SER A 5 5.04 -5.16 14.38
N LEU A 6 5.56 -4.07 13.79
CA LEU A 6 6.90 -3.58 14.10
C LEU A 6 7.00 -3.15 15.57
N PHE A 7 6.06 -2.32 16.05
CA PHE A 7 6.03 -1.90 17.46
C PHE A 7 5.81 -3.09 18.41
N ALA A 8 4.90 -3.99 18.04
CA ALA A 8 4.63 -5.20 18.81
C ALA A 8 5.87 -6.11 18.93
N SER A 9 6.68 -6.23 17.87
CA SER A 9 7.93 -7.01 17.92
C SER A 9 8.96 -6.43 18.88
N ALA A 10 8.89 -5.12 19.16
CA ALA A 10 9.69 -4.42 20.19
C ALA A 10 9.04 -4.42 21.58
N GLY A 11 7.92 -5.12 21.76
CA GLY A 11 7.16 -5.12 23.02
C GLY A 11 6.47 -3.80 23.34
N ARG A 12 6.12 -3.02 22.32
CA ARG A 12 5.47 -1.71 22.43
C ARG A 12 4.12 -1.69 21.72
N ARG A 13 3.22 -0.82 22.16
CA ARG A 13 1.95 -0.57 21.50
C ARG A 13 2.09 0.62 20.58
N LEU A 14 1.58 0.52 19.35
CA LEU A 14 1.61 1.61 18.39
C LEU A 14 0.87 2.86 18.89
N ASP A 15 -0.26 2.67 19.59
CA ASP A 15 -1.09 3.75 20.10
C ASP A 15 -0.39 4.65 21.13
N ASP A 16 0.69 4.16 21.77
CA ASP A 16 1.50 4.97 22.71
C ASP A 16 2.44 5.94 21.97
N TYR A 17 2.55 5.81 20.66
CA TYR A 17 3.47 6.58 19.80
C TYR A 17 2.75 7.38 18.73
N LEU A 18 1.65 6.88 18.19
CA LEU A 18 0.93 7.46 17.06
C LEU A 18 -0.58 7.48 17.32
N ASP A 19 -1.19 8.64 17.11
CA ASP A 19 -2.64 8.81 17.05
C ASP A 19 -3.06 8.71 15.57
N LEU A 20 -3.48 7.51 15.15
CA LEU A 20 -3.91 7.24 13.78
C LEU A 20 -5.41 7.50 13.63
N GLN A 21 -5.74 8.44 12.75
CA GLN A 21 -7.12 8.81 12.43
C GLN A 21 -7.57 8.11 11.14
N PRO A 22 -8.72 7.40 11.13
CA PRO A 22 -9.27 6.88 9.90
C PRO A 22 -9.72 8.03 9.00
N LEU A 23 -9.41 7.94 7.71
CA LEU A 23 -9.87 8.91 6.72
C LEU A 23 -11.24 8.51 6.17
N GLU A 24 -12.12 9.51 6.09
CA GLU A 24 -13.42 9.40 5.45
C GLU A 24 -13.76 10.75 4.77
N PRO A 25 -13.95 10.82 3.47
CA PRO A 25 -13.78 9.73 2.51
C PRO A 25 -12.31 9.29 2.37
N LEU A 26 -12.12 8.04 1.89
CA LEU A 26 -10.77 7.52 1.62
C LEU A 26 -10.06 8.32 0.52
N THR A 27 -10.81 8.64 -0.54
CA THR A 27 -10.35 9.41 -1.70
C THR A 27 -11.55 10.08 -2.36
N ARG A 28 -11.39 11.33 -2.78
CA ARG A 28 -12.38 12.06 -3.57
C ARG A 28 -11.93 12.12 -5.03
N TYR A 29 -12.79 11.71 -5.93
CA TYR A 29 -12.59 11.73 -7.38
C TYR A 29 -13.42 12.83 -8.01
N PHE A 30 -12.78 13.63 -8.87
CA PHE A 30 -13.42 14.65 -9.68
C PHE A 30 -13.36 14.21 -11.14
N TYR A 31 -14.51 14.14 -11.80
CA TYR A 31 -14.61 13.71 -13.19
C TYR A 31 -14.86 14.91 -14.13
N GLU A 32 -14.52 14.74 -15.40
CA GLU A 32 -14.65 15.81 -16.42
C GLU A 32 -16.10 16.26 -16.62
N ASP A 33 -17.06 15.40 -16.39
CA ASP A 33 -18.50 15.71 -16.44
C ASP A 33 -19.01 16.48 -15.23
N GLY A 34 -18.12 16.88 -14.32
CA GLY A 34 -18.44 17.57 -13.08
C GLY A 34 -18.95 16.68 -11.96
N SER A 35 -19.11 15.38 -12.18
CA SER A 35 -19.51 14.46 -11.13
C SER A 35 -18.40 14.22 -10.13
N ILE A 36 -18.77 13.92 -8.88
CA ILE A 36 -17.85 13.66 -7.78
C ILE A 36 -18.18 12.29 -7.19
N LEU A 37 -17.14 11.50 -6.90
CA LEU A 37 -17.24 10.27 -6.12
C LEU A 37 -16.38 10.35 -4.90
N ASP A 38 -16.97 10.20 -3.74
CA ASP A 38 -16.28 9.96 -2.48
C ASP A 38 -16.17 8.45 -2.26
N ALA A 39 -14.97 7.91 -2.47
CA ALA A 39 -14.70 6.52 -2.13
C ALA A 39 -14.73 6.37 -0.60
N SER A 40 -15.60 5.53 -0.12
CA SER A 40 -15.92 5.36 1.29
C SER A 40 -15.92 3.89 1.68
N ARG A 41 -15.64 3.63 2.94
CA ARG A 41 -15.89 2.32 3.56
C ARG A 41 -17.37 2.14 3.90
N ASP A 42 -18.13 3.23 3.94
CA ASP A 42 -19.57 3.18 4.13
C ASP A 42 -20.25 2.65 2.86
N TRP A 43 -20.75 1.45 2.98
CA TRP A 43 -21.45 0.72 1.93
C TRP A 43 -22.67 1.45 1.41
N SER A 44 -23.43 2.07 2.31
CA SER A 44 -24.68 2.75 1.95
C SER A 44 -24.38 3.94 1.04
N ASN A 45 -23.36 4.73 1.38
CA ASN A 45 -22.93 5.86 0.58
C ASN A 45 -22.40 5.44 -0.78
N MET A 46 -21.52 4.41 -0.82
CA MET A 46 -21.00 3.88 -2.08
C MET A 46 -22.11 3.30 -2.96
N ALA A 47 -23.00 2.50 -2.40
CA ALA A 47 -24.11 1.90 -3.14
C ALA A 47 -25.07 2.96 -3.71
N ALA A 48 -25.40 4.00 -2.95
CA ALA A 48 -26.25 5.09 -3.40
C ALA A 48 -25.62 5.86 -4.56
N THR A 49 -24.35 6.22 -4.47
CA THR A 49 -23.63 6.93 -5.53
C THR A 49 -23.53 6.08 -6.80
N ILE A 50 -23.15 4.81 -6.67
CA ILE A 50 -23.05 3.89 -7.81
C ILE A 50 -24.42 3.67 -8.45
N ALA A 51 -25.49 3.50 -7.65
CA ALA A 51 -26.85 3.30 -8.15
C ALA A 51 -27.37 4.51 -8.93
N ALA A 52 -26.97 5.72 -8.55
CA ALA A 52 -27.33 6.94 -9.27
C ALA A 52 -26.71 7.01 -10.68
N TRP A 53 -25.57 6.35 -10.88
CA TRP A 53 -24.88 6.30 -12.17
C TRP A 53 -25.32 5.10 -13.03
N GLU A 54 -25.21 3.90 -12.47
CA GLU A 54 -25.60 2.63 -13.10
C GLU A 54 -26.05 1.64 -12.01
N PRO A 55 -27.36 1.43 -11.82
CA PRO A 55 -27.87 0.57 -10.74
C PRO A 55 -27.34 -0.86 -10.75
N ARG A 56 -27.01 -1.40 -11.95
CA ARG A 56 -26.47 -2.75 -12.11
C ARG A 56 -25.04 -2.88 -11.58
N ASP A 57 -24.33 -1.75 -11.49
CA ASP A 57 -22.94 -1.72 -11.03
C ASP A 57 -22.82 -1.80 -9.51
N VAL A 58 -23.89 -1.62 -8.74
CA VAL A 58 -23.90 -1.88 -7.29
C VAL A 58 -23.50 -3.33 -7.01
N ALA A 59 -24.19 -4.27 -7.63
CA ALA A 59 -23.84 -5.68 -7.51
C ALA A 59 -22.50 -6.02 -8.20
N GLY A 60 -22.16 -5.30 -9.28
CA GLY A 60 -20.89 -5.44 -9.99
C GLY A 60 -19.71 -5.04 -9.13
N TYR A 61 -19.79 -3.93 -8.45
CA TYR A 61 -18.76 -3.44 -7.53
C TYR A 61 -18.53 -4.42 -6.37
N LEU A 62 -19.61 -4.96 -5.77
CA LEU A 62 -19.51 -6.00 -4.75
C LEU A 62 -18.76 -7.24 -5.23
N ARG A 63 -19.11 -7.71 -6.43
CA ARG A 63 -18.39 -8.87 -7.01
C ARG A 63 -16.93 -8.56 -7.28
N PHE A 64 -16.60 -7.33 -7.69
CA PHE A 64 -15.20 -6.92 -7.86
C PHE A 64 -14.46 -6.91 -6.52
N LEU A 65 -15.07 -6.40 -5.44
CA LEU A 65 -14.45 -6.44 -4.12
C LEU A 65 -14.26 -7.86 -3.60
N ALA A 66 -15.23 -8.75 -3.83
CA ALA A 66 -15.09 -10.16 -3.49
C ALA A 66 -13.96 -10.84 -4.28
N TYR A 67 -13.86 -10.55 -5.58
CA TYR A 67 -12.75 -10.99 -6.42
C TYR A 67 -11.40 -10.49 -5.90
N ALA A 68 -11.30 -9.20 -5.56
CA ALA A 68 -10.09 -8.59 -5.00
C ALA A 68 -9.70 -9.20 -3.63
N ALA A 69 -10.69 -9.51 -2.80
CA ALA A 69 -10.50 -10.20 -1.52
C ALA A 69 -9.95 -11.62 -1.71
N GLU A 70 -10.47 -12.37 -2.68
CA GLU A 70 -9.98 -13.71 -2.98
C GLU A 70 -8.55 -13.68 -3.53
N LEU A 71 -8.22 -12.72 -4.40
CA LEU A 71 -6.84 -12.48 -4.83
C LEU A 71 -5.93 -12.20 -3.64
N HIS A 72 -6.36 -11.33 -2.70
CA HIS A 72 -5.59 -11.02 -1.50
C HIS A 72 -5.39 -12.24 -0.60
N ARG A 73 -6.42 -13.06 -0.42
CA ARG A 73 -6.33 -14.30 0.36
C ARG A 73 -5.26 -15.24 -0.19
N ILE A 74 -5.18 -15.36 -1.52
CA ILE A 74 -4.23 -16.27 -2.19
C ILE A 74 -2.83 -15.67 -2.23
N THR A 75 -2.71 -14.39 -2.60
CA THR A 75 -1.41 -13.78 -2.91
C THR A 75 -0.78 -13.08 -1.70
N GLY A 76 -1.58 -12.61 -0.75
CA GLY A 76 -1.11 -11.87 0.42
C GLY A 76 -0.04 -12.62 1.22
N PRO A 77 -0.27 -13.87 1.65
CA PRO A 77 0.68 -14.64 2.43
C PRO A 77 2.01 -14.90 1.70
N VAL A 78 1.98 -14.95 0.37
CA VAL A 78 3.17 -15.29 -0.44
C VAL A 78 3.93 -14.06 -0.91
N PHE A 79 3.22 -12.97 -1.28
CA PHE A 79 3.82 -11.84 -1.99
C PHE A 79 3.83 -10.54 -1.18
N ILE A 80 2.98 -10.43 -0.14
CA ILE A 80 2.82 -9.17 0.60
C ILE A 80 3.42 -9.26 2.01
N TYR A 81 3.21 -10.38 2.70
CA TYR A 81 3.50 -10.50 4.13
C TYR A 81 4.71 -11.38 4.46
N ASP A 82 5.27 -12.11 3.49
CA ASP A 82 6.45 -12.97 3.68
C ASP A 82 7.70 -12.33 3.04
N ARG A 83 8.80 -13.06 3.08
CA ARG A 83 10.07 -12.71 2.42
C ARG A 83 9.86 -12.52 0.92
N PRO A 84 10.78 -11.80 0.23
CA PRO A 84 10.69 -11.66 -1.23
C PRO A 84 10.40 -13.01 -1.90
N PRO A 85 9.42 -13.08 -2.82
CA PRO A 85 8.97 -14.35 -3.40
C PRO A 85 10.09 -15.00 -4.20
N THR A 86 10.26 -16.30 -3.98
CA THR A 86 11.16 -17.15 -4.75
C THR A 86 10.33 -18.10 -5.63
N PRO A 87 10.92 -18.76 -6.65
CA PRO A 87 10.20 -19.79 -7.40
C PRO A 87 9.56 -20.86 -6.51
N ALA A 88 10.22 -21.21 -5.38
CA ALA A 88 9.68 -22.16 -4.41
C ALA A 88 8.44 -21.60 -3.65
N SER A 89 8.26 -20.30 -3.57
CA SER A 89 7.07 -19.71 -2.93
C SER A 89 5.79 -20.05 -3.67
N PHE A 90 5.86 -20.24 -4.99
CA PHE A 90 4.70 -20.66 -5.80
C PHE A 90 4.23 -22.09 -5.47
N LEU A 91 5.13 -22.96 -5.01
CA LEU A 91 4.78 -24.32 -4.60
C LEU A 91 3.93 -24.36 -3.32
N ARG A 92 3.88 -23.25 -2.57
CA ARG A 92 3.03 -23.11 -1.37
C ARG A 92 1.58 -22.77 -1.71
N VAL A 93 1.32 -22.32 -2.95
CA VAL A 93 -0.04 -22.03 -3.41
C VAL A 93 -0.65 -23.29 -3.98
N PRO A 94 -1.80 -23.75 -3.47
CA PRO A 94 -2.48 -24.91 -4.01
C PRO A 94 -2.80 -24.75 -5.51
N PRO A 95 -2.71 -25.79 -6.34
CA PRO A 95 -2.95 -25.68 -7.78
C PRO A 95 -4.32 -25.09 -8.15
N TRP A 96 -5.36 -25.42 -7.39
CA TRP A 96 -6.72 -24.86 -7.59
C TRP A 96 -6.83 -23.38 -7.26
N ASP A 97 -6.00 -22.88 -6.34
CA ASP A 97 -5.92 -21.46 -6.04
C ASP A 97 -5.11 -20.71 -7.11
N MET A 98 -4.08 -21.33 -7.70
CA MET A 98 -3.35 -20.77 -8.84
C MET A 98 -4.25 -20.49 -10.05
N LEU A 99 -5.29 -21.31 -10.28
CA LEU A 99 -6.27 -21.06 -11.34
C LEU A 99 -7.15 -19.83 -11.07
N LYS A 100 -7.29 -19.42 -9.82
CA LYS A 100 -8.04 -18.24 -9.41
C LYS A 100 -7.20 -16.96 -9.44
N VAL A 101 -5.87 -17.07 -9.46
CA VAL A 101 -4.97 -15.93 -9.66
C VAL A 101 -5.06 -15.57 -11.14
N ASP A 102 -5.78 -14.50 -11.45
CA ASP A 102 -6.06 -14.02 -12.81
C ASP A 102 -4.78 -13.40 -13.44
N ALA A 103 -3.77 -14.25 -13.64
CA ALA A 103 -2.43 -13.84 -14.09
C ALA A 103 -2.39 -13.41 -15.56
N TRP A 104 -3.38 -13.82 -16.35
CA TRP A 104 -3.41 -13.61 -17.81
C TRP A 104 -4.23 -12.41 -18.24
N SER A 105 -5.09 -11.89 -17.37
CA SER A 105 -5.90 -10.71 -17.66
C SER A 105 -5.21 -9.43 -17.23
N THR A 106 -5.55 -8.33 -17.90
CA THR A 106 -5.20 -7.00 -17.39
C THR A 106 -6.18 -6.56 -16.31
N LEU A 107 -5.77 -5.59 -15.50
CA LEU A 107 -6.64 -5.01 -14.47
C LEU A 107 -7.91 -4.41 -15.10
N ASP A 108 -7.79 -3.72 -16.24
CA ASP A 108 -8.94 -3.17 -16.96
C ASP A 108 -9.91 -4.27 -17.42
N GLN A 109 -9.40 -5.39 -17.95
CA GLN A 109 -10.23 -6.53 -18.34
C GLN A 109 -10.98 -7.13 -17.15
N ALA A 110 -10.31 -7.30 -16.02
CA ALA A 110 -10.95 -7.78 -14.79
C ALA A 110 -12.03 -6.82 -14.31
N ILE A 111 -11.77 -5.51 -14.28
CA ILE A 111 -12.74 -4.49 -13.89
C ILE A 111 -13.96 -4.53 -14.81
N ARG A 112 -13.77 -4.57 -16.13
CA ARG A 112 -14.88 -4.59 -17.13
C ARG A 112 -15.80 -5.79 -17.03
N ARG A 113 -15.35 -6.91 -16.49
CA ARG A 113 -16.21 -8.07 -16.22
C ARG A 113 -17.25 -7.79 -15.14
N HIS A 114 -17.00 -6.81 -14.29
CA HIS A 114 -17.81 -6.54 -13.11
C HIS A 114 -18.60 -5.25 -13.22
N VAL A 115 -18.02 -4.16 -13.74
CA VAL A 115 -18.62 -2.82 -13.76
C VAL A 115 -18.68 -2.23 -15.16
N ARG A 116 -19.69 -1.39 -15.40
CA ARG A 116 -20.02 -0.81 -16.73
C ARG A 116 -19.75 0.68 -16.79
N ASP A 117 -20.07 1.43 -15.72
CA ASP A 117 -19.88 2.88 -15.69
C ASP A 117 -18.39 3.24 -15.85
N PRO A 118 -18.05 4.13 -16.79
CA PRO A 118 -16.66 4.48 -17.08
C PRO A 118 -15.95 5.16 -15.89
N ARG A 119 -16.67 5.92 -15.07
CA ARG A 119 -16.12 6.61 -13.91
C ARG A 119 -15.72 5.62 -12.83
N LEU A 120 -16.56 4.60 -12.59
CA LEU A 120 -16.26 3.53 -11.65
C LEU A 120 -15.10 2.66 -12.14
N ARG A 121 -15.01 2.40 -13.46
CA ARG A 121 -13.83 1.73 -14.05
C ARG A 121 -12.57 2.54 -13.87
N GLN A 122 -12.64 3.86 -14.05
CA GLN A 122 -11.49 4.76 -13.86
C GLN A 122 -11.02 4.74 -12.39
N MET A 123 -11.96 4.83 -11.43
CA MET A 123 -11.66 4.72 -10.01
C MET A 123 -10.93 3.41 -9.68
N LEU A 124 -11.46 2.27 -10.13
CA LEU A 124 -10.85 0.96 -9.88
C LEU A 124 -9.54 0.77 -10.66
N GLY A 125 -9.42 1.33 -11.85
CA GLY A 125 -8.19 1.31 -12.65
C GLY A 125 -7.03 2.09 -12.03
N ARG A 126 -7.32 3.09 -11.16
CA ARG A 126 -6.32 3.87 -10.44
C ARG A 126 -5.33 2.99 -9.66
N PHE A 127 -5.76 1.84 -9.18
CA PHE A 127 -4.89 0.98 -8.37
C PHE A 127 -3.64 0.49 -9.12
N ALA A 128 -3.62 0.52 -10.45
CA ALA A 128 -2.41 0.27 -11.23
C ALA A 128 -1.32 1.34 -11.01
N THR A 129 -1.69 2.57 -10.63
CA THR A 129 -0.73 3.67 -10.43
C THR A 129 0.21 3.45 -9.24
N TYR A 130 -0.15 2.59 -8.29
CA TYR A 130 0.73 2.23 -7.17
C TYR A 130 2.05 1.61 -7.62
N VAL A 131 2.07 0.98 -8.78
CA VAL A 131 3.28 0.41 -9.40
C VAL A 131 3.72 1.19 -10.65
N GLY A 132 3.18 2.39 -10.87
CA GLY A 132 3.49 3.22 -12.04
C GLY A 132 3.03 2.61 -13.37
N ALA A 133 2.03 1.73 -13.35
CA ALA A 133 1.55 1.02 -14.54
C ALA A 133 0.20 1.54 -15.02
N SER A 134 -0.10 1.29 -16.31
CA SER A 134 -1.42 1.51 -16.88
C SER A 134 -2.32 0.30 -16.60
N PRO A 135 -3.60 0.49 -16.23
CA PRO A 135 -4.54 -0.61 -15.99
C PRO A 135 -4.77 -1.49 -17.21
N TYR A 136 -4.53 -0.96 -18.42
CA TYR A 136 -4.65 -1.70 -19.69
C TYR A 136 -3.50 -2.68 -19.93
N ARG A 137 -2.40 -2.57 -19.18
CA ARG A 137 -1.19 -3.40 -19.29
C ARG A 137 -0.82 -4.09 -17.99
N ALA A 138 -1.26 -3.55 -16.88
CA ALA A 138 -1.01 -4.09 -15.55
C ALA A 138 -1.78 -5.40 -15.35
N PRO A 139 -1.21 -6.41 -14.67
CA PRO A 139 -1.90 -7.66 -14.40
C PRO A 139 -3.09 -7.46 -13.47
N ALA A 140 -4.14 -8.25 -13.66
CA ALA A 140 -5.37 -8.20 -12.86
C ALA A 140 -5.13 -8.46 -11.36
N THR A 141 -4.05 -9.14 -11.01
CA THR A 141 -3.61 -9.38 -9.62
C THR A 141 -3.41 -8.09 -8.83
N LEU A 142 -3.16 -6.94 -9.48
CA LEU A 142 -3.13 -5.64 -8.80
C LEU A 142 -4.48 -5.21 -8.21
N GLY A 143 -5.58 -5.88 -8.55
CA GLY A 143 -6.85 -5.74 -7.86
C GLY A 143 -6.76 -5.97 -6.34
N VAL A 144 -5.73 -6.67 -5.87
CA VAL A 144 -5.45 -6.84 -4.44
C VAL A 144 -5.32 -5.50 -3.70
N ILE A 145 -4.79 -4.47 -4.36
CA ILE A 145 -4.61 -3.14 -3.77
C ILE A 145 -5.97 -2.50 -3.48
N ALA A 146 -6.95 -2.71 -4.38
CA ALA A 146 -8.33 -2.27 -4.15
C ALA A 146 -8.92 -2.88 -2.87
N HIS A 147 -8.69 -4.16 -2.61
CA HIS A 147 -9.13 -4.81 -1.38
C HIS A 147 -8.48 -4.16 -0.15
N VAL A 148 -7.17 -3.97 -0.18
CA VAL A 148 -6.43 -3.39 0.96
C VAL A 148 -6.92 -1.97 1.28
N GLU A 149 -7.10 -1.12 0.27
CA GLU A 149 -7.52 0.27 0.48
C GLU A 149 -9.02 0.39 0.81
N LEU A 150 -9.88 -0.21 -0.02
CA LEU A 150 -11.34 -0.01 0.10
C LEU A 150 -11.95 -0.80 1.26
N THR A 151 -11.32 -1.88 1.69
CA THR A 151 -11.80 -2.71 2.81
C THR A 151 -11.01 -2.43 4.09
N GLY A 152 -9.68 -2.34 4.00
CA GLY A 152 -8.81 -2.05 5.14
C GLY A 152 -8.86 -0.60 5.61
N GLY A 153 -9.18 0.32 4.69
CA GLY A 153 -9.21 1.75 4.96
C GLY A 153 -7.85 2.43 4.86
N VAL A 154 -7.89 3.75 4.95
CA VAL A 154 -6.71 4.62 4.97
C VAL A 154 -6.65 5.35 6.30
N TRP A 155 -5.47 5.43 6.89
CA TRP A 155 -5.23 6.03 8.19
C TRP A 155 -4.19 7.13 8.07
N TYR A 156 -4.39 8.22 8.78
CA TYR A 156 -3.48 9.35 8.78
C TYR A 156 -3.08 9.72 10.20
N PRO A 157 -1.79 9.89 10.51
CA PRO A 157 -1.36 10.24 11.85
C PRO A 157 -1.71 11.70 12.15
N ARG A 158 -2.35 11.94 13.31
CA ARG A 158 -2.60 13.30 13.78
C ARG A 158 -1.28 14.08 13.89
N GLY A 159 -1.25 15.25 13.30
CA GLY A 159 -0.05 16.10 13.26
C GLY A 159 0.87 15.84 12.06
N GLY A 160 0.44 15.01 11.09
CA GLY A 160 1.11 14.85 9.81
C GLY A 160 1.91 13.56 9.67
N ILE A 161 2.22 13.19 8.41
CA ILE A 161 2.88 11.92 8.09
C ILE A 161 4.27 11.78 8.73
N TYR A 162 4.95 12.90 9.01
CA TYR A 162 6.27 12.90 9.65
C TYR A 162 6.24 12.31 11.07
N ARG A 163 5.09 12.31 11.73
CA ARG A 163 4.92 11.66 13.04
C ARG A 163 5.32 10.19 13.04
N ILE A 164 5.20 9.51 11.90
CA ILE A 164 5.68 8.12 11.76
C ILE A 164 7.21 8.05 11.95
N ALA A 165 7.95 8.97 11.33
CA ALA A 165 9.40 9.01 11.48
C ALA A 165 9.81 9.35 12.93
N GLU A 166 9.12 10.29 13.57
CA GLU A 166 9.36 10.65 14.97
C GLU A 166 9.08 9.47 15.92
N ALA A 167 7.97 8.75 15.69
CA ALA A 167 7.62 7.58 16.48
C ALA A 167 8.67 6.46 16.36
N LEU A 168 9.17 6.21 15.14
CA LEU A 168 10.22 5.22 14.90
C LEU A 168 11.56 5.66 15.53
N ALA A 169 11.92 6.94 15.42
CA ALA A 169 13.14 7.47 16.05
C ALA A 169 13.08 7.36 17.58
N ARG A 170 11.91 7.68 18.17
CA ARG A 170 11.68 7.51 19.60
C ARG A 170 11.81 6.04 20.03
N LEU A 171 11.15 5.13 19.30
CA LEU A 171 11.26 3.69 19.59
C LEU A 171 12.72 3.21 19.49
N ALA A 172 13.44 3.61 18.43
CA ALA A 172 14.84 3.25 18.24
C ALA A 172 15.71 3.73 19.43
N SER A 173 15.52 4.99 19.86
CA SER A 173 16.24 5.54 21.01
C SER A 173 15.93 4.81 22.32
N GLU A 174 14.67 4.45 22.57
CA GLU A 174 14.26 3.65 23.73
C GLU A 174 14.89 2.24 23.72
N LEU A 175 15.20 1.71 22.55
CA LEU A 175 15.91 0.43 22.38
C LEU A 175 17.44 0.58 22.39
N GLY A 176 17.98 1.76 22.68
CA GLY A 176 19.40 2.03 22.80
C GLY A 176 20.10 2.32 21.47
N VAL A 177 19.36 2.59 20.38
CA VAL A 177 19.95 2.99 19.10
C VAL A 177 20.39 4.46 19.18
N GLU A 178 21.65 4.72 18.84
CA GLU A 178 22.19 6.07 18.70
C GLU A 178 21.90 6.59 17.28
N ILE A 179 21.16 7.69 17.19
CA ILE A 179 20.81 8.36 15.91
C ILE A 179 21.68 9.62 15.78
N ARG A 180 22.56 9.64 14.78
CA ARG A 180 23.43 10.79 14.49
C ARG A 180 22.95 11.49 13.23
N THR A 181 22.27 12.62 13.41
CA THR A 181 21.89 13.53 12.31
C THR A 181 23.02 14.49 11.97
N GLY A 182 22.91 15.21 10.85
CA GLY A 182 23.95 16.15 10.42
C GLY A 182 25.28 15.49 10.03
N THR A 183 25.33 14.18 9.90
CA THR A 183 26.53 13.39 9.67
C THR A 183 26.49 12.76 8.26
N ARG A 184 27.40 13.17 7.38
CA ARG A 184 27.49 12.62 6.02
C ARG A 184 28.42 11.42 6.00
N VAL A 185 27.93 10.29 5.51
CA VAL A 185 28.78 9.13 5.19
C VAL A 185 29.46 9.39 3.85
N THR A 186 30.78 9.41 3.84
CA THR A 186 31.60 9.65 2.65
C THR A 186 32.14 8.36 2.03
N GLN A 187 32.31 7.32 2.83
CA GLN A 187 32.84 6.04 2.39
C GLN A 187 32.33 4.91 3.28
N ILE A 188 32.10 3.74 2.68
CA ILE A 188 31.91 2.48 3.38
C ILE A 188 33.22 1.71 3.30
N ASP A 189 33.83 1.40 4.43
CA ASP A 189 35.07 0.66 4.50
C ASP A 189 34.79 -0.86 4.43
N VAL A 190 35.32 -1.49 3.38
CA VAL A 190 35.17 -2.93 3.13
C VAL A 190 36.53 -3.60 3.13
N ALA A 191 36.70 -4.67 3.92
CA ALA A 191 37.89 -5.52 3.92
C ALA A 191 37.45 -6.99 3.91
N SER A 192 38.05 -7.81 3.05
CA SER A 192 37.75 -9.25 2.92
C SER A 192 36.27 -9.52 2.68
N ALA A 193 35.62 -8.76 1.77
CA ALA A 193 34.20 -8.81 1.43
C ALA A 193 33.23 -8.56 2.62
N ARG A 194 33.71 -7.90 3.68
CA ARG A 194 32.90 -7.54 4.85
C ARG A 194 33.03 -6.06 5.13
N VAL A 195 31.90 -5.41 5.45
CA VAL A 195 31.88 -4.02 5.91
C VAL A 195 32.57 -3.96 7.27
N ARG A 196 33.53 -3.03 7.43
CA ARG A 196 34.28 -2.76 8.66
C ARG A 196 33.78 -1.53 9.38
N GLY A 197 33.26 -0.56 8.64
CA GLY A 197 32.77 0.69 9.18
C GLY A 197 32.43 1.67 8.09
N VAL A 198 32.21 2.91 8.50
CA VAL A 198 31.97 4.03 7.59
C VAL A 198 32.83 5.22 7.96
N LYS A 199 33.29 5.99 6.98
CA LYS A 199 33.90 7.29 7.20
C LYS A 199 32.80 8.36 7.15
N VAL A 200 32.84 9.26 8.11
CA VAL A 200 31.84 10.33 8.25
C VAL A 200 32.52 11.69 8.32
N THR A 201 31.78 12.71 7.85
CA THR A 201 32.11 14.12 8.05
C THR A 201 30.88 14.86 8.52
N ASP A 202 31.04 15.99 9.18
CA ASP A 202 29.92 16.87 9.49
C ASP A 202 29.30 17.39 8.21
N ALA A 203 27.97 17.22 8.05
CA ALA A 203 27.25 17.63 6.84
C ALA A 203 27.32 19.16 6.62
N PHE A 204 27.63 19.95 7.66
CA PHE A 204 27.72 21.41 7.64
C PHE A 204 29.18 21.93 7.63
N ALA A 205 30.19 21.06 7.63
CA ALA A 205 31.55 21.50 7.39
C ALA A 205 31.65 21.99 5.94
N HIS A 206 31.73 23.31 5.75
CA HIS A 206 32.11 23.88 4.46
C HIS A 206 33.50 23.35 4.09
N PRO A 207 33.73 22.91 2.84
CA PRO A 207 35.09 22.66 2.39
C PRO A 207 35.85 23.98 2.57
N SER A 208 36.99 23.94 3.28
CA SER A 208 37.90 25.09 3.34
C SER A 208 38.26 25.43 1.90
N PRO A 209 38.18 26.71 1.47
CA PRO A 209 38.68 27.08 0.17
C PRO A 209 40.18 26.84 0.15
N GLU A 210 40.63 26.03 -0.80
CA GLU A 210 42.05 25.93 -1.18
C GLU A 210 42.51 27.18 -1.90
#